data_f732fefb9a9e4867225e9dc14dc55dfd
#
_entry.id   f732fefb9a9e4867225e9dc14dc55dfd
#
_cell.length_a   1.000
_cell.length_b   1.000
_cell.length_c   1.000
_cell.angle_alpha   90.00
_cell.angle_beta   90.00
_cell.angle_gamma   90.00
#
_symmetry.space_group_name_H-M   'P 1'
#
loop_
_entity.id
_entity.type
_entity.pdbx_description
1 polymer ?
#
loop_
_entity_poly.entity_id
_entity_poly.type
_entity_poly.pdbx_seq_one_letter_code
_entity_poly.pdbx_strand_id
1 'polypeptide(L)'
;QLEDMRALYREKRAAGAASPYAPDDSYEKYWDPEGCIGEFVNFWDDTRYCRERDSRHYLIRNGVRAAMYGVLEKDAASLRLAARYAMSILACTHWDDGMICDFPAGSWEHRCFVQSLCLYDLVFIYDLAHEFFTPPAKSRLFRRLAEEGIASINFNAWRHEYIFHNNQMIWFSHGRMAAYALLGKEWPRTAPYMELALRDVEENIENTVLPDGGYVEGPTYFTCVGQNGGQALYLYARAAGKDLAEVTPERLKASVNFADALLSTDRGQDMIPICDGRPLMPQSHL
;
A
#
# COMPACT_ATOMS: atom_id res chain seq x y z
N GLN A 1 -19.62 -2.66 9.97
CA GLN A 1 -18.74 -2.15 8.88
C GLN A 1 -18.92 -2.91 7.57
N LEU A 2 -18.69 -4.24 7.53
CA LEU A 2 -18.80 -5.01 6.27
C LEU A 2 -20.23 -5.03 5.72
N GLU A 3 -21.24 -5.21 6.56
CA GLU A 3 -22.63 -5.17 6.13
C GLU A 3 -23.07 -3.74 5.72
N ASP A 4 -22.56 -2.71 6.37
CA ASP A 4 -22.81 -1.33 5.98
C ASP A 4 -22.17 -1.03 4.61
N MET A 5 -20.94 -1.49 4.38
CA MET A 5 -20.30 -1.40 3.06
C MET A 5 -21.07 -2.15 1.99
N ARG A 6 -21.56 -3.35 2.29
CA ARG A 6 -22.42 -4.13 1.38
C ARG A 6 -23.74 -3.42 1.09
N ALA A 7 -24.36 -2.80 2.09
CA ALA A 7 -25.60 -2.05 1.91
C ALA A 7 -25.39 -0.86 0.94
N LEU A 8 -24.37 -0.04 1.19
CA LEU A 8 -24.01 1.09 0.33
C LEU A 8 -23.64 0.63 -1.10
N TYR A 9 -22.89 -0.46 -1.22
CA TYR A 9 -22.53 -1.03 -2.50
C TYR A 9 -23.77 -1.48 -3.29
N ARG A 10 -24.71 -2.19 -2.63
CA ARG A 10 -25.97 -2.62 -3.26
C ARG A 10 -26.82 -1.44 -3.71
N GLU A 11 -26.90 -0.39 -2.92
CA GLU A 11 -27.61 0.83 -3.26
C GLU A 11 -27.07 1.44 -4.55
N LYS A 12 -25.74 1.59 -4.65
CA LYS A 12 -25.07 2.09 -5.88
C LYS A 12 -25.28 1.17 -7.08
N ARG A 13 -25.27 -0.15 -6.86
CA ARG A 13 -25.53 -1.13 -7.92
C ARG A 13 -27.00 -1.11 -8.39
N ALA A 14 -27.93 -0.95 -7.48
CA ALA A 14 -29.35 -0.82 -7.80
C ALA A 14 -29.65 0.44 -8.64
N ALA A 15 -28.86 1.50 -8.51
CA ALA A 15 -28.91 2.68 -9.33
C ALA A 15 -28.29 2.48 -10.74
N GLY A 16 -27.90 1.26 -11.12
CA GLY A 16 -27.36 0.92 -12.44
C GLY A 16 -25.87 1.15 -12.61
N ALA A 17 -25.14 1.52 -11.56
CA ALA A 17 -23.69 1.68 -11.62
C ALA A 17 -23.01 0.31 -11.81
N ALA A 18 -22.03 0.22 -12.72
CA ALA A 18 -21.16 -0.95 -12.81
C ALA A 18 -20.34 -1.13 -11.54
N SER A 19 -20.02 -2.38 -11.18
CA SER A 19 -19.12 -2.61 -10.05
C SER A 19 -17.72 -2.10 -10.36
N PRO A 20 -17.13 -1.21 -9.53
CA PRO A 20 -15.75 -0.78 -9.72
C PRO A 20 -14.75 -1.91 -9.44
N TYR A 21 -15.20 -3.00 -8.85
CA TYR A 21 -14.40 -4.16 -8.47
C TYR A 21 -14.63 -5.38 -9.39
N ALA A 22 -15.49 -5.26 -10.42
CA ALA A 22 -15.69 -6.37 -11.34
C ALA A 22 -14.34 -6.86 -11.85
N PRO A 23 -14.05 -8.18 -11.79
CA PRO A 23 -12.85 -8.71 -12.40
C PRO A 23 -12.83 -8.33 -13.88
N ASP A 24 -11.68 -7.85 -14.31
CA ASP A 24 -11.43 -7.58 -15.72
C ASP A 24 -11.07 -8.91 -16.39
N ASP A 25 -11.70 -9.24 -17.52
CA ASP A 25 -11.39 -10.44 -18.31
C ASP A 25 -9.95 -10.43 -18.82
N SER A 26 -9.29 -9.30 -18.75
CA SER A 26 -7.87 -9.15 -19.10
C SER A 26 -6.94 -9.97 -18.18
N TYR A 27 -7.40 -10.45 -17.02
CA TYR A 27 -6.53 -11.20 -16.12
C TYR A 27 -6.01 -12.51 -16.72
N GLU A 28 -6.76 -13.18 -17.60
CA GLU A 28 -6.30 -14.37 -18.30
C GLU A 28 -5.08 -14.08 -19.18
N LYS A 29 -5.03 -12.90 -19.77
CA LYS A 29 -3.89 -12.39 -20.54
C LYS A 29 -2.61 -12.27 -19.70
N TYR A 30 -2.75 -12.02 -18.40
CA TYR A 30 -1.63 -11.85 -17.48
C TYR A 30 -1.34 -13.11 -16.66
N TRP A 31 -2.01 -14.20 -16.97
CA TRP A 31 -1.82 -15.47 -16.25
C TRP A 31 -0.65 -16.30 -16.79
N ASP A 32 0.20 -15.74 -17.61
CA ASP A 32 1.49 -16.33 -17.91
C ASP A 32 2.40 -16.19 -16.67
N PRO A 33 2.72 -17.27 -15.94
CA PRO A 33 3.53 -17.19 -14.73
C PRO A 33 4.90 -16.59 -14.97
N GLU A 34 5.51 -16.85 -16.13
CA GLU A 34 6.83 -16.31 -16.48
C GLU A 34 6.72 -14.84 -16.89
N GLY A 35 5.76 -14.49 -17.76
CA GLY A 35 5.50 -13.12 -18.15
C GLY A 35 5.00 -12.25 -17.00
N CYS A 36 4.06 -12.77 -16.20
CA CYS A 36 3.56 -12.06 -15.02
C CYS A 36 4.63 -11.82 -13.97
N ILE A 37 5.53 -12.78 -13.75
CA ILE A 37 6.63 -12.65 -12.79
C ILE A 37 7.62 -11.60 -13.28
N GLY A 38 8.04 -11.64 -14.53
CA GLY A 38 8.94 -10.65 -15.10
C GLY A 38 8.37 -9.24 -15.16
N GLU A 39 7.07 -9.11 -15.44
CA GLU A 39 6.39 -7.83 -15.53
C GLU A 39 6.04 -7.21 -14.17
N PHE A 40 5.75 -8.04 -13.18
CA PHE A 40 5.42 -7.58 -11.83
C PHE A 40 6.58 -6.81 -11.17
N VAL A 41 7.74 -7.07 -11.61
CA VAL A 41 8.98 -6.79 -10.94
C VAL A 41 9.56 -5.41 -11.27
N ASN A 42 9.00 -4.68 -12.20
CA ASN A 42 9.57 -3.41 -12.66
C ASN A 42 8.71 -2.19 -12.31
N PHE A 43 8.37 -2.04 -11.02
CA PHE A 43 7.57 -0.92 -10.54
C PHE A 43 8.17 0.45 -10.92
N TRP A 44 9.48 0.60 -10.85
CA TRP A 44 10.15 1.87 -11.21
C TRP A 44 10.14 2.15 -12.69
N ASP A 45 10.35 1.16 -13.50
CA ASP A 45 10.23 1.33 -14.95
C ASP A 45 8.80 1.66 -15.32
N ASP A 46 7.83 1.09 -14.62
CA ASP A 46 6.43 1.40 -14.81
C ASP A 46 6.02 2.80 -14.34
N THR A 47 6.49 3.27 -13.20
CA THR A 47 6.22 4.65 -12.79
C THR A 47 6.92 5.66 -13.67
N ARG A 48 8.07 5.31 -14.22
CA ARG A 48 8.85 6.15 -15.12
C ARG A 48 8.30 6.15 -16.54
N TYR A 49 7.71 5.04 -17.00
CA TYR A 49 7.21 4.82 -18.33
C TYR A 49 5.69 4.63 -18.43
N CYS A 50 4.96 4.94 -17.40
CA CYS A 50 3.49 4.79 -17.30
C CYS A 50 2.67 5.56 -18.35
N ARG A 51 3.08 5.58 -19.59
CA ARG A 51 2.21 5.98 -20.71
C ARG A 51 1.41 4.82 -21.30
N GLU A 52 1.84 3.59 -21.04
CA GLU A 52 1.11 2.37 -21.42
C GLU A 52 0.66 1.66 -20.14
N ARG A 53 -0.40 2.18 -19.60
CA ARG A 53 -0.92 1.93 -18.24
C ARG A 53 -1.45 0.52 -18.00
N ASP A 54 -1.40 -0.39 -18.94
CA ASP A 54 -2.42 -1.43 -18.94
C ASP A 54 -2.02 -2.74 -18.30
N SER A 55 -0.78 -2.97 -17.89
CA SER A 55 -0.47 -4.34 -17.52
C SER A 55 0.05 -4.59 -16.11
N ARG A 56 0.94 -3.80 -15.59
CA ARG A 56 1.88 -4.33 -14.59
C ARG A 56 1.54 -4.04 -13.14
N HIS A 57 1.02 -2.86 -12.84
CA HIS A 57 0.49 -2.52 -11.51
C HIS A 57 -0.78 -3.28 -11.14
N TYR A 58 -1.41 -3.87 -12.15
CA TYR A 58 -2.74 -4.40 -12.01
C TYR A 58 -2.78 -5.83 -11.49
N LEU A 59 -1.68 -6.60 -11.55
CA LEU A 59 -1.77 -7.99 -11.11
C LEU A 59 -2.18 -8.08 -9.65
N ILE A 60 -1.45 -7.42 -8.77
CA ILE A 60 -1.77 -7.42 -7.34
C ILE A 60 -3.06 -6.64 -7.06
N ARG A 61 -3.26 -5.51 -7.73
CA ARG A 61 -4.48 -4.71 -7.64
C ARG A 61 -5.70 -5.45 -8.16
N ASN A 62 -5.56 -6.27 -9.20
CA ASN A 62 -6.64 -7.16 -9.65
C ASN A 62 -6.96 -8.22 -8.61
N GLY A 63 -5.96 -8.75 -7.89
CA GLY A 63 -6.19 -9.61 -6.74
C GLY A 63 -7.01 -8.94 -5.64
N VAL A 64 -6.68 -7.69 -5.30
CA VAL A 64 -7.45 -6.87 -4.35
C VAL A 64 -8.89 -6.62 -4.86
N ARG A 65 -9.04 -6.25 -6.13
CA ARG A 65 -10.37 -6.04 -6.75
C ARG A 65 -11.20 -7.31 -6.73
N ALA A 66 -10.61 -8.45 -7.09
CA ALA A 66 -11.28 -9.75 -7.05
C ALA A 66 -11.70 -10.12 -5.62
N ALA A 67 -10.85 -9.86 -4.61
CA ALA A 67 -11.18 -10.08 -3.21
C ALA A 67 -12.37 -9.20 -2.77
N MET A 68 -12.33 -7.91 -3.09
CA MET A 68 -13.43 -6.97 -2.80
C MET A 68 -14.72 -7.39 -3.49
N TYR A 69 -14.67 -7.71 -4.78
CA TYR A 69 -15.83 -8.19 -5.52
C TYR A 69 -16.41 -9.45 -4.87
N GLY A 70 -15.55 -10.44 -4.59
CA GLY A 70 -15.95 -11.70 -3.98
C GLY A 70 -16.64 -11.53 -2.64
N VAL A 71 -16.16 -10.59 -1.79
CA VAL A 71 -16.79 -10.29 -0.51
C VAL A 71 -18.11 -9.53 -0.68
N LEU A 72 -18.16 -8.54 -1.56
CA LEU A 72 -19.34 -7.69 -1.74
C LEU A 72 -20.49 -8.42 -2.44
N GLU A 73 -20.19 -9.20 -3.47
CA GLU A 73 -21.16 -9.98 -4.23
C GLU A 73 -21.39 -11.40 -3.66
N LYS A 74 -20.64 -11.80 -2.64
CA LYS A 74 -20.61 -13.18 -2.09
C LYS A 74 -20.22 -14.22 -3.14
N ASP A 75 -19.26 -13.86 -3.99
CA ASP A 75 -18.77 -14.71 -5.08
C ASP A 75 -17.49 -15.46 -4.69
N ALA A 76 -17.64 -16.75 -4.41
CA ALA A 76 -16.52 -17.63 -4.04
C ALA A 76 -15.50 -17.81 -5.19
N ALA A 77 -15.93 -17.67 -6.44
CA ALA A 77 -15.01 -17.79 -7.58
C ALA A 77 -14.02 -16.63 -7.60
N SER A 78 -14.51 -15.41 -7.38
CA SER A 78 -13.65 -14.22 -7.27
C SER A 78 -12.73 -14.27 -6.06
N LEU A 79 -13.17 -14.79 -4.90
CA LEU A 79 -12.28 -14.98 -3.74
C LEU A 79 -11.17 -16.00 -4.04
N ARG A 80 -11.51 -17.08 -4.73
CA ARG A 80 -10.51 -18.07 -5.18
C ARG A 80 -9.54 -17.46 -6.18
N LEU A 81 -10.04 -16.63 -7.09
CA LEU A 81 -9.20 -15.89 -8.04
C LEU A 81 -8.23 -14.96 -7.31
N ALA A 82 -8.69 -14.22 -6.32
CA ALA A 82 -7.85 -13.36 -5.49
C ALA A 82 -6.71 -14.13 -4.81
N ALA A 83 -7.03 -15.30 -4.23
CA ALA A 83 -6.01 -16.19 -3.64
C ALA A 83 -5.00 -16.67 -4.70
N ARG A 84 -5.43 -16.94 -5.94
CA ARG A 84 -4.51 -17.29 -7.05
C ARG A 84 -3.57 -16.16 -7.40
N TYR A 85 -4.08 -14.91 -7.49
CA TYR A 85 -3.23 -13.73 -7.68
C TYR A 85 -2.18 -13.61 -6.57
N ALA A 86 -2.60 -13.74 -5.31
CA ALA A 86 -1.66 -13.73 -4.20
C ALA A 86 -0.58 -14.82 -4.33
N MET A 87 -0.97 -16.05 -4.70
CA MET A 87 0.00 -17.13 -4.87
C MET A 87 0.99 -16.87 -6.01
N SER A 88 0.59 -16.20 -7.07
CA SER A 88 1.51 -15.81 -8.16
C SER A 88 2.58 -14.84 -7.66
N ILE A 89 2.17 -13.83 -6.88
CA ILE A 89 3.11 -12.88 -6.26
C ILE A 89 4.06 -13.59 -5.29
N LEU A 90 3.54 -14.51 -4.48
CA LEU A 90 4.33 -15.31 -3.55
C LEU A 90 5.30 -16.28 -4.26
N ALA A 91 5.08 -16.56 -5.54
CA ALA A 91 5.97 -17.38 -6.34
C ALA A 91 7.16 -16.60 -6.90
N CYS A 92 7.05 -15.27 -7.03
CA CYS A 92 8.16 -14.44 -7.48
C CYS A 92 9.38 -14.60 -6.57
N THR A 93 10.57 -14.72 -7.15
CA THR A 93 11.82 -14.85 -6.40
C THR A 93 12.07 -13.58 -5.58
N HIS A 94 11.97 -12.43 -6.22
CA HIS A 94 12.04 -11.11 -5.61
C HIS A 94 10.79 -10.31 -5.99
N TRP A 95 10.38 -9.37 -5.14
CA TRP A 95 9.25 -8.47 -5.43
C TRP A 95 9.70 -7.17 -6.08
N ASP A 96 10.97 -6.88 -5.98
CA ASP A 96 11.61 -5.78 -6.68
C ASP A 96 12.79 -6.32 -7.44
N ASP A 97 12.81 -6.14 -8.74
CA ASP A 97 13.78 -6.69 -9.70
C ASP A 97 14.34 -5.59 -10.60
N GLY A 98 14.41 -4.40 -10.07
CA GLY A 98 15.16 -3.37 -10.78
C GLY A 98 16.57 -3.87 -11.07
N MET A 99 17.11 -3.50 -12.23
CA MET A 99 18.50 -3.81 -12.64
C MET A 99 19.51 -3.60 -11.51
N ILE A 100 19.20 -2.71 -10.58
CA ILE A 100 20.03 -2.36 -9.43
C ILE A 100 20.08 -3.48 -8.39
N CYS A 101 19.03 -4.29 -8.27
CA CYS A 101 18.99 -5.41 -7.33
C CYS A 101 19.94 -6.54 -7.74
N ASP A 102 20.28 -6.65 -9.03
CA ASP A 102 21.20 -7.65 -9.55
C ASP A 102 22.67 -7.28 -9.33
N PHE A 103 22.97 -6.05 -8.95
CA PHE A 103 24.33 -5.62 -8.64
C PHE A 103 24.63 -5.80 -7.15
N PRO A 104 25.76 -6.46 -6.77
CA PRO A 104 26.13 -6.64 -5.36
C PRO A 104 26.25 -5.33 -4.56
N ALA A 105 26.50 -4.21 -5.23
CA ALA A 105 26.58 -2.88 -4.63
C ALA A 105 25.30 -2.06 -4.81
N GLY A 106 24.32 -2.57 -5.54
CA GLY A 106 23.11 -1.84 -5.91
C GLY A 106 22.04 -1.75 -4.80
N SER A 107 22.25 -2.47 -3.70
CA SER A 107 21.27 -2.52 -2.58
C SER A 107 20.99 -1.18 -1.92
N TRP A 108 21.80 -0.15 -2.12
CA TRP A 108 21.59 1.18 -1.56
C TRP A 108 20.48 1.97 -2.27
N GLU A 109 20.16 1.62 -3.51
CA GLU A 109 19.03 2.21 -4.25
C GLU A 109 17.74 1.40 -4.16
N HIS A 110 17.76 0.32 -3.41
CA HIS A 110 16.59 -0.51 -3.19
C HIS A 110 15.56 0.25 -2.37
N ARG A 111 14.50 0.71 -3.00
CA ARG A 111 13.56 1.66 -2.41
C ARG A 111 12.33 1.03 -1.79
N CYS A 112 12.18 -0.27 -1.79
CA CYS A 112 11.12 -1.03 -1.11
C CYS A 112 9.66 -0.60 -1.40
N PHE A 113 9.41 0.15 -2.47
CA PHE A 113 8.04 0.55 -2.83
C PHE A 113 7.18 -0.65 -3.20
N VAL A 114 7.73 -1.55 -4.01
CA VAL A 114 7.04 -2.78 -4.43
C VAL A 114 6.80 -3.68 -3.24
N GLN A 115 7.78 -3.84 -2.35
CA GLN A 115 7.64 -4.62 -1.13
C GLN A 115 6.50 -4.10 -0.26
N SER A 116 6.40 -2.79 -0.07
CA SER A 116 5.33 -2.20 0.73
C SER A 116 3.95 -2.43 0.12
N LEU A 117 3.82 -2.25 -1.21
CA LEU A 117 2.56 -2.54 -1.91
C LEU A 117 2.19 -4.02 -1.83
N CYS A 118 3.15 -4.91 -2.06
CA CYS A 118 2.94 -6.35 -1.95
C CYS A 118 2.50 -6.75 -0.54
N LEU A 119 3.15 -6.21 0.49
CA LEU A 119 2.78 -6.47 1.88
C LEU A 119 1.33 -6.07 2.14
N TYR A 120 0.96 -4.85 1.78
CA TYR A 120 -0.38 -4.33 2.02
C TYR A 120 -1.44 -5.13 1.27
N ASP A 121 -1.25 -5.31 -0.03
CA ASP A 121 -2.24 -5.97 -0.89
C ASP A 121 -2.35 -7.47 -0.60
N LEU A 122 -1.25 -8.16 -0.30
CA LEU A 122 -1.27 -9.58 0.10
C LEU A 122 -1.98 -9.79 1.44
N VAL A 123 -1.72 -8.93 2.42
CA VAL A 123 -2.42 -8.97 3.71
C VAL A 123 -3.91 -8.74 3.51
N PHE A 124 -4.28 -7.75 2.69
CA PHE A 124 -5.67 -7.43 2.37
C PHE A 124 -6.39 -8.59 1.66
N ILE A 125 -5.76 -9.18 0.65
CA ILE A 125 -6.31 -10.36 -0.05
C ILE A 125 -6.48 -11.52 0.94
N TYR A 126 -5.49 -11.77 1.79
CA TYR A 126 -5.57 -12.85 2.77
C TYR A 126 -6.68 -12.62 3.79
N ASP A 127 -6.84 -11.40 4.30
CA ASP A 127 -7.91 -11.07 5.26
C ASP A 127 -9.29 -11.36 4.68
N LEU A 128 -9.52 -11.07 3.40
CA LEU A 128 -10.80 -11.25 2.73
C LEU A 128 -11.03 -12.67 2.18
N ALA A 129 -9.96 -13.39 1.81
CA ALA A 129 -10.03 -14.67 1.09
C ALA A 129 -9.30 -15.81 1.82
N HIS A 130 -9.04 -15.70 3.13
CA HIS A 130 -8.23 -16.63 3.89
C HIS A 130 -8.71 -18.10 3.81
N GLU A 131 -10.01 -18.32 3.67
CA GLU A 131 -10.60 -19.65 3.53
C GLU A 131 -10.13 -20.41 2.26
N PHE A 132 -9.62 -19.67 1.27
CA PHE A 132 -9.11 -20.24 0.03
C PHE A 132 -7.60 -20.52 0.06
N PHE A 133 -6.92 -20.21 1.17
CA PHE A 133 -5.51 -20.53 1.35
C PHE A 133 -5.36 -21.86 2.06
N THR A 134 -4.74 -22.84 1.39
CA THR A 134 -4.35 -24.09 2.01
C THR A 134 -3.29 -23.86 3.10
N PRO A 135 -3.10 -24.78 4.06
CA PRO A 135 -2.05 -24.62 5.08
C PRO A 135 -0.64 -24.36 4.50
N PRO A 136 -0.19 -25.03 3.43
CA PRO A 136 1.08 -24.70 2.78
C PRO A 136 1.09 -23.30 2.16
N ALA A 137 -0.01 -22.86 1.53
CA ALA A 137 -0.13 -21.51 0.95
C ALA A 137 -0.06 -20.44 2.04
N LYS A 138 -0.77 -20.64 3.16
CA LYS A 138 -0.68 -19.78 4.33
C LYS A 138 0.75 -19.69 4.86
N SER A 139 1.41 -20.83 5.07
CA SER A 139 2.80 -20.88 5.54
C SER A 139 3.75 -20.13 4.59
N ARG A 140 3.56 -20.28 3.27
CA ARG A 140 4.34 -19.55 2.28
C ARG A 140 4.08 -18.03 2.35
N LEU A 141 2.82 -17.62 2.46
CA LEU A 141 2.45 -16.21 2.63
C LEU A 141 3.20 -15.60 3.81
N PHE A 142 3.05 -16.17 5.01
CA PHE A 142 3.65 -15.62 6.23
C PHE A 142 5.17 -15.52 6.13
N ARG A 143 5.81 -16.54 5.56
CA ARG A 143 7.26 -16.52 5.34
C ARG A 143 7.67 -15.40 4.37
N ARG A 144 6.98 -15.27 3.24
CA ARG A 144 7.32 -14.26 2.23
C ARG A 144 7.06 -12.84 2.72
N LEU A 145 5.98 -12.62 3.49
CA LEU A 145 5.76 -11.32 4.14
C LEU A 145 6.94 -10.93 5.04
N ALA A 146 7.48 -11.91 5.80
CA ALA A 146 8.61 -11.65 6.70
C ALA A 146 9.94 -11.50 5.94
N GLU A 147 10.28 -12.45 5.07
CA GLU A 147 11.60 -12.56 4.46
C GLU A 147 11.81 -11.59 3.30
N GLU A 148 10.81 -11.40 2.44
CA GLU A 148 10.93 -10.54 1.27
C GLU A 148 10.44 -9.11 1.54
N GLY A 149 9.30 -8.98 2.21
CA GLY A 149 8.69 -7.69 2.43
C GLY A 149 9.31 -6.94 3.63
N ILE A 150 9.06 -7.44 4.85
CA ILE A 150 9.47 -6.75 6.08
C ILE A 150 10.98 -6.66 6.19
N ALA A 151 11.72 -7.74 5.92
CA ALA A 151 13.16 -7.74 6.04
C ALA A 151 13.82 -6.73 5.11
N SER A 152 13.34 -6.60 3.88
CA SER A 152 13.83 -5.61 2.91
C SER A 152 13.60 -4.18 3.40
N ILE A 153 12.40 -3.87 3.90
CA ILE A 153 12.08 -2.54 4.43
C ILE A 153 12.92 -2.24 5.68
N ASN A 154 13.02 -3.17 6.61
CA ASN A 154 13.82 -2.99 7.82
C ASN A 154 15.31 -2.78 7.49
N PHE A 155 15.85 -3.55 6.56
CA PHE A 155 17.24 -3.38 6.13
C PHE A 155 17.47 -1.99 5.52
N ASN A 156 16.52 -1.51 4.72
CA ASN A 156 16.58 -0.18 4.15
C ASN A 156 16.52 0.91 5.25
N ALA A 157 15.59 0.78 6.21
CA ALA A 157 15.47 1.69 7.33
C ALA A 157 16.75 1.75 8.19
N TRP A 158 17.40 0.63 8.43
CA TRP A 158 18.65 0.60 9.22
C TRP A 158 19.86 1.18 8.48
N ARG A 159 19.85 1.08 7.17
CA ARG A 159 20.99 1.48 6.35
C ARG A 159 20.96 2.93 5.91
N HIS A 160 19.76 3.49 5.75
CA HIS A 160 19.56 4.77 5.07
C HIS A 160 18.76 5.75 5.91
N GLU A 161 19.44 6.50 6.76
CA GLU A 161 18.84 7.55 7.58
C GLU A 161 18.05 8.58 6.74
N TYR A 162 18.49 8.87 5.53
CA TYR A 162 17.84 9.87 4.67
C TYR A 162 16.37 9.58 4.37
N ILE A 163 15.94 8.31 4.40
CA ILE A 163 14.54 7.96 4.11
C ILE A 163 13.57 8.47 5.18
N PHE A 164 14.06 8.77 6.39
CA PHE A 164 13.28 9.37 7.47
C PHE A 164 13.08 10.87 7.29
N HIS A 165 13.79 11.49 6.35
CA HIS A 165 13.72 12.92 6.06
C HIS A 165 13.00 13.24 4.74
N ASN A 166 12.31 12.26 4.17
CA ASN A 166 11.53 12.39 2.95
C ASN A 166 10.31 11.46 2.95
N ASN A 167 9.55 11.43 1.85
CA ASN A 167 8.33 10.62 1.73
C ASN A 167 8.54 9.10 1.73
N GLN A 168 9.77 8.58 1.63
CA GLN A 168 10.01 7.16 1.40
C GLN A 168 9.62 6.32 2.62
N MET A 169 10.06 6.70 3.84
CA MET A 169 9.75 5.92 5.03
C MET A 169 8.24 5.84 5.27
N ILE A 170 7.54 6.95 5.10
CA ILE A 170 6.08 6.96 5.24
C ILE A 170 5.39 6.08 4.18
N TRP A 171 5.93 6.08 2.97
CA TRP A 171 5.46 5.24 1.88
C TRP A 171 5.58 3.75 2.18
N PHE A 172 6.69 3.34 2.83
CA PHE A 172 6.92 1.94 3.20
C PHE A 172 6.08 1.50 4.40
N SER A 173 5.60 2.43 5.20
CA SER A 173 5.03 2.15 6.52
C SER A 173 3.70 1.42 6.48
N HIS A 174 2.83 1.68 5.50
CA HIS A 174 1.50 1.05 5.46
C HIS A 174 1.58 -0.46 5.21
N GLY A 175 2.42 -0.91 4.27
CA GLY A 175 2.62 -2.33 4.00
C GLY A 175 3.30 -3.04 5.17
N ARG A 176 4.33 -2.41 5.75
CA ARG A 176 5.04 -2.93 6.91
C ARG A 176 4.11 -3.08 8.12
N MET A 177 3.26 -2.08 8.38
CA MET A 177 2.29 -2.10 9.47
C MET A 177 1.22 -3.20 9.26
N ALA A 178 0.69 -3.32 8.05
CA ALA A 178 -0.26 -4.37 7.70
C ALA A 178 0.33 -5.77 7.95
N ALA A 179 1.56 -5.99 7.52
CA ALA A 179 2.25 -7.26 7.70
C ALA A 179 2.50 -7.57 9.19
N TYR A 180 2.95 -6.62 10.00
CA TYR A 180 3.10 -6.85 11.44
C TYR A 180 1.77 -7.10 12.14
N ALA A 181 0.71 -6.40 11.78
CA ALA A 181 -0.61 -6.62 12.34
C ALA A 181 -1.14 -8.04 12.06
N LEU A 182 -0.84 -8.60 10.86
CA LEU A 182 -1.19 -9.97 10.54
C LEU A 182 -0.25 -10.98 11.22
N LEU A 183 1.06 -10.79 11.11
CA LEU A 183 2.05 -11.70 11.67
C LEU A 183 1.97 -11.79 13.19
N GLY A 184 1.65 -10.69 13.88
CA GLY A 184 1.48 -10.67 15.32
C GLY A 184 0.40 -11.60 15.84
N LYS A 185 -0.61 -11.90 15.04
CA LYS A 185 -1.67 -12.89 15.37
C LYS A 185 -1.17 -14.33 15.33
N GLU A 186 -0.27 -14.63 14.42
CA GLU A 186 0.26 -16.00 14.22
C GLU A 186 1.61 -16.22 14.92
N TRP A 187 2.42 -15.17 14.98
CA TRP A 187 3.74 -15.16 15.63
C TRP A 187 3.81 -14.06 16.68
N PRO A 188 3.30 -14.27 17.90
CA PRO A 188 3.22 -13.22 18.92
C PRO A 188 4.54 -12.52 19.22
N ARG A 189 5.67 -13.19 19.00
CA ARG A 189 7.02 -12.60 19.12
C ARG A 189 7.27 -11.40 18.20
N THR A 190 6.44 -11.22 17.14
CA THR A 190 6.58 -10.09 16.22
C THR A 190 5.81 -8.85 16.68
N ALA A 191 4.94 -8.95 17.67
CA ALA A 191 4.16 -7.82 18.18
C ALA A 191 5.01 -6.59 18.59
N PRO A 192 6.17 -6.74 19.27
CA PRO A 192 7.01 -5.58 19.60
C PRO A 192 7.54 -4.81 18.39
N TYR A 193 7.67 -5.45 17.24
CA TYR A 193 8.14 -4.79 16.02
C TYR A 193 7.11 -3.86 15.41
N MET A 194 5.83 -4.04 15.72
CA MET A 194 4.78 -3.12 15.33
C MET A 194 4.93 -1.76 16.04
N GLU A 195 5.35 -1.77 17.30
CA GLU A 195 5.69 -0.56 18.06
C GLU A 195 6.90 0.18 17.46
N LEU A 196 7.93 -0.57 17.02
CA LEU A 196 9.06 0.03 16.31
C LEU A 196 8.63 0.65 14.98
N ALA A 197 7.76 -0.03 14.24
CA ALA A 197 7.23 0.52 13.00
C ALA A 197 6.41 1.80 13.22
N LEU A 198 5.67 1.89 14.34
CA LEU A 198 4.99 3.13 14.71
C LEU A 198 5.98 4.27 14.98
N ARG A 199 7.04 4.00 15.76
CA ARG A 199 8.08 5.02 16.04
C ARG A 199 8.74 5.53 14.76
N ASP A 200 9.00 4.65 13.81
CA ASP A 200 9.56 5.04 12.51
C ASP A 200 8.60 5.98 11.75
N VAL A 201 7.28 5.74 11.85
CA VAL A 201 6.25 6.65 11.28
C VAL A 201 6.25 8.00 12.01
N GLU A 202 6.28 7.98 13.34
CA GLU A 202 6.30 9.19 14.17
C GLU A 202 7.56 10.02 13.88
N GLU A 203 8.73 9.38 13.82
CA GLU A 203 10.00 10.03 13.48
C GLU A 203 9.98 10.65 12.08
N ASN A 204 9.47 9.93 11.09
CA ASN A 204 9.34 10.49 9.74
C ASN A 204 8.41 11.71 9.71
N ILE A 205 7.26 11.65 10.40
CA ILE A 205 6.33 12.78 10.49
C ILE A 205 6.99 13.96 11.21
N GLU A 206 7.72 13.71 12.29
CA GLU A 206 8.45 14.76 13.01
C GLU A 206 9.53 15.45 12.14
N ASN A 207 10.18 14.69 11.27
CA ASN A 207 11.22 15.22 10.38
C ASN A 207 10.67 15.92 9.13
N THR A 208 9.48 15.52 8.66
CA THR A 208 8.97 15.97 7.35
C THR A 208 7.74 16.86 7.42
N VAL A 209 6.99 16.82 8.53
CA VAL A 209 5.84 17.69 8.75
C VAL A 209 6.25 18.81 9.73
N LEU A 210 6.12 20.06 9.31
CA LEU A 210 6.46 21.22 10.12
C LEU A 210 5.46 21.41 11.29
N PRO A 211 5.80 22.16 12.34
CA PRO A 211 4.90 22.39 13.47
C PRO A 211 3.55 23.01 13.12
N ASP A 212 3.48 23.77 12.03
CA ASP A 212 2.26 24.37 11.48
C ASP A 212 1.49 23.44 10.53
N GLY A 213 2.00 22.24 10.32
CA GLY A 213 1.42 21.24 9.43
C GLY A 213 1.94 21.28 8.00
N GLY A 214 2.82 22.22 7.65
CA GLY A 214 3.44 22.29 6.33
C GLY A 214 4.30 21.04 6.05
N TYR A 215 4.37 20.64 4.77
CA TYR A 215 5.17 19.48 4.38
C TYR A 215 6.40 19.87 3.59
N VAL A 216 7.57 19.37 3.99
CA VAL A 216 8.88 19.84 3.47
C VAL A 216 9.08 19.58 1.99
N GLU A 217 8.50 18.52 1.43
CA GLU A 217 8.61 18.18 0.01
C GLU A 217 7.43 18.68 -0.84
N GLY A 218 6.53 19.46 -0.24
CA GLY A 218 5.38 20.05 -0.95
C GLY A 218 4.17 19.13 -1.12
N PRO A 219 3.12 19.62 -1.82
CA PRO A 219 1.80 19.02 -1.80
C PRO A 219 1.73 17.63 -2.45
N THR A 220 2.51 17.39 -3.50
CA THR A 220 2.50 16.08 -4.18
C THR A 220 2.90 14.97 -3.25
N TYR A 221 4.00 15.14 -2.53
CA TYR A 221 4.49 14.14 -1.60
C TYR A 221 3.75 14.14 -0.26
N PHE A 222 3.07 15.24 0.09
CA PHE A 222 2.16 15.26 1.23
C PHE A 222 1.03 14.22 1.10
N THR A 223 0.61 13.92 -0.12
CA THR A 223 -0.39 12.85 -0.34
C THR A 223 0.09 11.49 0.16
N CYS A 224 1.39 11.22 0.15
CA CYS A 224 1.98 10.01 0.72
C CYS A 224 1.78 9.94 2.24
N VAL A 225 1.90 11.09 2.92
CA VAL A 225 1.67 11.17 4.37
C VAL A 225 0.20 10.92 4.70
N GLY A 226 -0.71 11.57 4.00
CA GLY A 226 -2.15 11.38 4.19
C GLY A 226 -2.58 9.94 3.88
N GLN A 227 -2.16 9.41 2.75
CA GLN A 227 -2.59 8.10 2.28
C GLN A 227 -1.85 6.96 3.01
N ASN A 228 -0.53 6.91 2.93
CA ASN A 228 0.22 5.76 3.44
C ASN A 228 0.48 5.88 4.94
N GLY A 229 0.78 7.07 5.44
CA GLY A 229 0.93 7.34 6.87
C GLY A 229 -0.39 7.18 7.61
N GLY A 230 -1.47 7.76 7.09
CA GLY A 230 -2.80 7.59 7.66
C GLY A 230 -3.24 6.13 7.71
N GLN A 231 -2.97 5.35 6.66
CA GLN A 231 -3.24 3.90 6.66
C GLN A 231 -2.39 3.15 7.69
N ALA A 232 -1.09 3.49 7.82
CA ALA A 232 -0.22 2.86 8.81
C ALA A 232 -0.71 3.12 10.25
N LEU A 233 -1.05 4.37 10.57
CA LEU A 233 -1.59 4.76 11.87
C LEU A 233 -2.95 4.09 12.14
N TYR A 234 -3.82 4.02 11.15
CA TYR A 234 -5.11 3.33 11.26
C TYR A 234 -4.93 1.83 11.55
N LEU A 235 -4.03 1.16 10.82
CA LEU A 235 -3.76 -0.27 11.02
C LEU A 235 -3.19 -0.52 12.42
N TYR A 236 -2.27 0.32 12.87
CA TYR A 236 -1.73 0.24 14.23
C TYR A 236 -2.82 0.44 15.27
N ALA A 237 -3.61 1.51 15.17
CA ALA A 237 -4.70 1.81 16.10
C ALA A 237 -5.67 0.63 16.23
N ARG A 238 -6.07 0.06 15.08
CA ARG A 238 -6.95 -1.12 15.04
C ARG A 238 -6.34 -2.35 15.67
N ALA A 239 -5.07 -2.63 15.41
CA ALA A 239 -4.37 -3.79 15.96
C ALA A 239 -4.12 -3.65 17.47
N ALA A 240 -3.81 -2.44 17.93
CA ALA A 240 -3.56 -2.12 19.34
C ALA A 240 -4.83 -1.84 20.16
N GLY A 241 -6.01 -1.77 19.53
CA GLY A 241 -7.28 -1.43 20.20
C GLY A 241 -7.34 0.01 20.70
N LYS A 242 -6.64 0.94 20.03
CA LYS A 242 -6.58 2.37 20.35
C LYS A 242 -7.49 3.18 19.42
N ASP A 243 -7.82 4.41 19.83
CA ASP A 243 -8.42 5.40 18.94
C ASP A 243 -7.36 5.93 17.96
N LEU A 244 -7.76 6.17 16.71
CA LEU A 244 -6.86 6.76 15.71
C LEU A 244 -6.37 8.15 16.13
N ALA A 245 -7.23 8.95 16.76
CA ALA A 245 -6.87 10.28 17.26
C ALA A 245 -5.78 10.24 18.35
N GLU A 246 -5.71 9.16 19.14
CA GLU A 246 -4.69 8.99 20.18
C GLU A 246 -3.31 8.69 19.59
N VAL A 247 -3.24 8.00 18.46
CA VAL A 247 -1.99 7.59 17.83
C VAL A 247 -1.54 8.54 16.72
N THR A 248 -2.39 9.49 16.34
CA THR A 248 -2.04 10.45 15.29
C THR A 248 -1.16 11.57 15.87
N PRO A 249 0.07 11.79 15.36
CA PRO A 249 0.94 12.87 15.80
C PRO A 249 0.31 14.26 15.63
N GLU A 250 0.58 15.19 16.57
CA GLU A 250 0.01 16.55 16.55
C GLU A 250 0.38 17.33 15.27
N ARG A 251 1.60 17.16 14.75
CA ARG A 251 2.01 17.78 13.49
C ARG A 251 1.14 17.30 12.31
N LEU A 252 0.78 16.01 12.29
CA LEU A 252 -0.11 15.49 11.25
C LEU A 252 -1.54 16.02 11.42
N LYS A 253 -2.02 16.22 12.64
CA LYS A 253 -3.32 16.88 12.88
C LYS A 253 -3.32 18.33 12.39
N ALA A 254 -2.21 19.05 12.58
CA ALA A 254 -2.05 20.42 12.09
C ALA A 254 -2.00 20.52 10.55
N SER A 255 -1.69 19.43 9.85
CA SER A 255 -1.52 19.44 8.39
C SER A 255 -2.81 19.70 7.59
N VAL A 256 -3.97 19.65 8.23
CA VAL A 256 -5.23 20.10 7.62
C VAL A 256 -5.14 21.56 7.17
N ASN A 257 -4.40 22.40 7.90
CA ASN A 257 -4.18 23.81 7.53
C ASN A 257 -3.33 23.95 6.27
N PHE A 258 -2.35 23.06 6.09
CA PHE A 258 -1.52 23.03 4.89
C PHE A 258 -2.33 22.62 3.66
N ALA A 259 -3.12 21.56 3.78
CA ALA A 259 -4.00 21.12 2.70
C ALA A 259 -4.99 22.23 2.29
N ASP A 260 -5.62 22.90 3.27
CA ASP A 260 -6.58 23.97 3.05
C ASP A 260 -5.93 25.20 2.38
N ALA A 261 -4.72 25.57 2.82
CA ALA A 261 -3.97 26.68 2.25
C ALA A 261 -3.51 26.46 0.80
N LEU A 262 -3.42 25.19 0.37
CA LEU A 262 -2.99 24.84 -0.98
C LEU A 262 -4.13 24.64 -1.97
N LEU A 263 -5.39 24.72 -1.52
CA LEU A 263 -6.52 24.62 -2.43
C LEU A 263 -6.52 25.81 -3.40
N SER A 264 -6.60 25.48 -4.68
CA SER A 264 -6.66 26.47 -5.73
C SER A 264 -8.09 26.97 -5.96
N THR A 265 -8.24 28.28 -6.18
CA THR A 265 -9.51 28.85 -6.64
C THR A 265 -9.67 28.78 -8.17
N ASP A 266 -8.64 28.35 -8.89
CA ASP A 266 -8.68 28.17 -10.33
C ASP A 266 -9.42 26.84 -10.66
N ARG A 267 -10.42 26.93 -11.51
CA ARG A 267 -11.25 25.76 -11.90
C ARG A 267 -10.47 24.67 -12.64
N GLY A 268 -9.27 24.96 -13.12
CA GLY A 268 -8.38 24.01 -13.80
C GLY A 268 -7.34 23.36 -12.87
N GLN A 269 -7.28 23.74 -11.59
CA GLN A 269 -6.26 23.30 -10.66
C GLN A 269 -6.87 23.00 -9.30
N ASP A 270 -6.69 21.76 -8.83
CA ASP A 270 -7.18 21.37 -7.51
C ASP A 270 -6.26 21.88 -6.39
N MET A 271 -4.95 21.91 -6.63
CA MET A 271 -3.94 22.40 -5.68
C MET A 271 -2.92 23.33 -6.36
N ILE A 272 -2.35 24.22 -5.58
CA ILE A 272 -1.25 25.10 -6.03
C ILE A 272 0.00 24.24 -6.26
N PRO A 273 0.56 24.23 -7.49
CA PRO A 273 1.71 23.41 -7.82
C PRO A 273 3.02 24.05 -7.32
N ILE A 274 3.44 23.70 -6.13
CA ILE A 274 4.74 24.06 -5.57
C ILE A 274 5.63 22.82 -5.44
N CYS A 275 6.93 22.98 -5.40
CA CYS A 275 7.92 21.90 -5.43
C CYS A 275 7.68 20.98 -6.64
N ASP A 276 7.65 19.67 -6.46
CA ASP A 276 7.31 18.68 -7.51
C ASP A 276 5.80 18.59 -7.77
N GLY A 277 5.02 19.56 -7.30
CA GLY A 277 3.57 19.62 -7.44
C GLY A 277 3.12 19.65 -8.91
N ARG A 278 2.04 18.95 -9.20
CA ARG A 278 1.36 18.97 -10.51
C ARG A 278 0.06 19.77 -10.41
N PRO A 279 -0.33 20.53 -11.45
CA PRO A 279 -1.55 21.35 -11.42
C PRO A 279 -2.84 20.55 -11.19
N LEU A 280 -2.83 19.28 -11.52
CA LEU A 280 -3.99 18.38 -11.46
C LEU A 280 -3.72 17.25 -10.46
N MET A 281 -3.83 17.56 -9.17
CA MET A 281 -3.89 16.52 -8.14
C MET A 281 -5.36 16.30 -7.80
N PRO A 282 -5.92 15.10 -8.00
CA PRO A 282 -7.30 14.84 -7.59
C PRO A 282 -7.46 15.03 -6.09
N GLN A 283 -8.41 15.85 -5.67
CA GLN A 283 -8.76 16.04 -4.24
C GLN A 283 -9.09 14.72 -3.51
N SER A 284 -9.40 13.67 -4.25
CA SER A 284 -9.63 12.33 -3.73
C SER A 284 -8.42 11.69 -3.02
N HIS A 285 -7.26 12.33 -3.06
CA HIS A 285 -6.04 11.85 -2.38
C HIS A 285 -5.74 12.57 -1.05
N LEU A 286 -6.55 13.57 -0.69
CA LEU A 286 -6.53 14.23 0.61
C LEU A 286 -7.69 13.69 1.46
#